data_e73ab0122f14e3c9e09e41cd6b461139
#
_entry.id   e73ab0122f14e3c9e09e41cd6b461139
#
_cell.length_a   1.000
_cell.length_b   1.000
_cell.length_c   1.000
_cell.angle_alpha   90.00
_cell.angle_beta   90.00
_cell.angle_gamma   90.00
#
_symmetry.space_group_name_H-M   'P 1'
#
loop_
_entity.id
_entity.type
_entity.pdbx_description
1 polymer ?
#
loop_
_entity_poly.entity_id
_entity_poly.type
_entity_poly.pdbx_seq_one_letter_code
_entity_poly.pdbx_strand_id
1 'polypeptide(L)'
;MDSIADRISAVIKHLGLTKTDFASKINLSQSYTSQICSGDRIPSDRTILDICRVFDVSERWLRTGEGEMMVQRTREQEITDFMADLLKGEPDFRRRFISVLARLDDDQWRLLEEKIREIAAEP
;
A
#
# COMPACT_ATOMS: atom_id res chain seq x y z
N MET A 1 -27.60 -2.51 6.29
CA MET A 1 -26.67 -1.43 6.37
C MET A 1 -25.26 -1.75 5.92
N ASP A 2 -24.86 -2.96 6.07
CA ASP A 2 -23.50 -3.33 5.75
C ASP A 2 -23.43 -4.03 4.39
N SER A 3 -23.73 -3.27 3.34
CA SER A 3 -23.58 -3.75 1.97
C SER A 3 -22.18 -3.48 1.45
N ILE A 4 -21.80 -4.13 0.35
CA ILE A 4 -20.50 -3.85 -0.29
C ILE A 4 -20.43 -2.39 -0.75
N ALA A 5 -21.54 -1.79 -1.16
CA ALA A 5 -21.59 -0.37 -1.50
C ALA A 5 -21.23 0.51 -0.30
N ASP A 6 -21.78 0.20 0.87
CA ASP A 6 -21.46 0.91 2.11
C ASP A 6 -19.99 0.77 2.48
N ARG A 7 -19.44 -0.43 2.31
CA ARG A 7 -18.03 -0.69 2.60
C ARG A 7 -17.10 0.05 1.65
N ILE A 8 -17.41 0.08 0.36
CA ILE A 8 -16.62 0.87 -0.62
C ILE A 8 -16.65 2.34 -0.24
N SER A 9 -17.82 2.88 0.10
CA SER A 9 -17.94 4.27 0.54
C SER A 9 -17.14 4.54 1.80
N ALA A 10 -17.11 3.58 2.74
CA ALA A 10 -16.31 3.68 3.95
C ALA A 10 -14.81 3.71 3.66
N VAL A 11 -14.33 2.94 2.69
CA VAL A 11 -12.94 2.95 2.25
C VAL A 11 -12.56 4.33 1.69
N ILE A 12 -13.39 4.87 0.81
CA ILE A 12 -13.13 6.20 0.21
C ILE A 12 -13.03 7.26 1.31
N LYS A 13 -13.95 7.23 2.26
CA LYS A 13 -13.95 8.16 3.39
C LYS A 13 -12.71 7.98 4.27
N HIS A 14 -12.35 6.75 4.58
CA HIS A 14 -11.18 6.44 5.41
C HIS A 14 -9.89 6.97 4.77
N LEU A 15 -9.77 6.84 3.45
CA LEU A 15 -8.60 7.29 2.70
C LEU A 15 -8.57 8.81 2.50
N GLY A 16 -9.66 9.51 2.82
CA GLY A 16 -9.75 10.96 2.61
C GLY A 16 -9.80 11.35 1.14
N LEU A 17 -10.23 10.46 0.28
CA LEU A 17 -10.31 10.72 -1.16
C LEU A 17 -11.69 11.16 -1.57
N THR A 18 -11.78 11.89 -2.69
CA THR A 18 -13.04 12.09 -3.38
C THR A 18 -13.34 10.85 -4.24
N LYS A 19 -14.59 10.69 -4.67
CA LYS A 19 -14.95 9.61 -5.60
C LYS A 19 -14.17 9.73 -6.92
N THR A 20 -13.91 10.95 -7.36
CA THR A 20 -13.14 11.22 -8.57
C THR A 20 -11.70 10.75 -8.41
N ASP A 21 -11.05 11.06 -7.31
CA ASP A 21 -9.68 10.63 -7.02
C ASP A 21 -9.58 9.11 -6.90
N PHE A 22 -10.54 8.51 -6.20
CA PHE A 22 -10.62 7.07 -6.05
C PHE A 22 -10.72 6.38 -7.43
N ALA A 23 -11.66 6.85 -8.25
CA ALA A 23 -11.87 6.30 -9.60
C ALA A 23 -10.63 6.42 -10.46
N SER A 24 -9.95 7.58 -10.40
CA SER A 24 -8.73 7.84 -11.17
C SER A 24 -7.61 6.88 -10.80
N LYS A 25 -7.44 6.59 -9.51
CA LYS A 25 -6.35 5.72 -9.03
C LYS A 25 -6.49 4.27 -9.48
N ILE A 26 -7.69 3.81 -9.78
CA ILE A 26 -7.95 2.43 -10.20
C ILE A 26 -8.56 2.33 -11.60
N ASN A 27 -8.51 3.41 -12.36
CA ASN A 27 -8.97 3.48 -13.76
C ASN A 27 -10.45 3.09 -13.93
N LEU A 28 -11.30 3.54 -13.02
CA LEU A 28 -12.75 3.39 -13.15
C LEU A 28 -13.37 4.68 -13.67
N SER A 29 -14.46 4.55 -14.41
CA SER A 29 -15.26 5.72 -14.81
C SER A 29 -15.97 6.31 -13.58
N GLN A 30 -16.28 7.60 -13.61
CA GLN A 30 -17.04 8.23 -12.55
C GLN A 30 -18.44 7.66 -12.43
N SER A 31 -19.05 7.34 -13.56
CA SER A 31 -20.39 6.74 -13.61
C SER A 31 -20.42 5.39 -12.91
N TYR A 32 -19.46 4.53 -13.23
CA TYR A 32 -19.35 3.21 -12.60
C TYR A 32 -19.08 3.33 -11.10
N THR A 33 -18.17 4.22 -10.72
CA THR A 33 -17.84 4.48 -9.32
C THR A 33 -19.07 4.94 -8.54
N SER A 34 -19.84 5.86 -9.09
CA SER A 34 -21.08 6.32 -8.44
C SER A 34 -22.08 5.19 -8.27
N GLN A 35 -22.21 4.32 -9.27
CA GLN A 35 -23.14 3.20 -9.21
C GLN A 35 -22.75 2.15 -8.16
N ILE A 36 -21.47 1.82 -8.04
CA ILE A 36 -21.01 0.86 -7.04
C ILE A 36 -21.07 1.45 -5.61
N CYS A 37 -20.91 2.76 -5.47
CA CYS A 37 -21.03 3.42 -4.18
C CYS A 37 -22.47 3.57 -3.72
N SER A 38 -23.41 3.77 -4.66
CA SER A 38 -24.82 3.92 -4.33
C SER A 38 -25.57 2.60 -4.15
N GLY A 39 -24.95 1.50 -4.60
CA GLY A 39 -25.60 0.19 -4.57
C GLY A 39 -26.40 -0.14 -5.83
N ASP A 40 -26.43 0.76 -6.82
CA ASP A 40 -27.14 0.53 -8.08
C ASP A 40 -26.48 -0.56 -8.93
N ARG A 41 -25.21 -0.81 -8.69
CA ARG A 41 -24.46 -1.85 -9.40
C ARG A 41 -23.55 -2.58 -8.44
N ILE A 42 -23.48 -3.90 -8.59
CA ILE A 42 -22.55 -4.75 -7.84
C ILE A 42 -21.18 -4.67 -8.54
N PRO A 43 -20.10 -4.34 -7.82
CA PRO A 43 -18.78 -4.30 -8.44
C PRO A 43 -18.36 -5.69 -8.92
N SER A 44 -17.64 -5.74 -10.04
CA SER A 44 -17.09 -6.98 -10.56
C SER A 44 -15.98 -7.51 -9.63
N ASP A 45 -15.68 -8.80 -9.73
CA ASP A 45 -14.56 -9.39 -8.98
C ASP A 45 -13.25 -8.66 -9.25
N ARG A 46 -13.01 -8.29 -10.51
CA ARG A 46 -11.82 -7.54 -10.87
C ARG A 46 -11.75 -6.19 -10.15
N THR A 47 -12.86 -5.47 -10.09
CA THR A 47 -12.92 -4.19 -9.38
C THR A 47 -12.64 -4.38 -7.89
N ILE A 48 -13.21 -5.41 -7.27
CA ILE A 48 -12.96 -5.71 -5.86
C ILE A 48 -11.48 -5.99 -5.63
N LEU A 49 -10.86 -6.81 -6.46
CA LEU A 49 -9.43 -7.12 -6.35
C LEU A 49 -8.56 -5.90 -6.58
N ASP A 50 -8.93 -5.03 -7.52
CA ASP A 50 -8.19 -3.78 -7.76
C ASP A 50 -8.25 -2.84 -6.56
N ILE A 51 -9.42 -2.70 -5.94
CA ILE A 51 -9.56 -1.90 -4.71
C ILE A 51 -8.65 -2.45 -3.62
N CYS A 52 -8.67 -3.76 -3.42
CA CYS A 52 -7.86 -4.39 -2.39
C CYS A 52 -6.36 -4.21 -2.65
N ARG A 53 -5.93 -4.36 -3.90
CA ARG A 53 -4.52 -4.26 -4.29
C ARG A 53 -4.00 -2.83 -4.21
N VAL A 54 -4.75 -1.87 -4.72
CA VAL A 54 -4.30 -0.47 -4.81
C VAL A 54 -4.33 0.22 -3.46
N PHE A 55 -5.34 -0.05 -2.65
CA PHE A 55 -5.57 0.67 -1.39
C PHE A 55 -5.28 -0.16 -0.14
N ASP A 56 -4.72 -1.36 -0.28
CA ASP A 56 -4.42 -2.26 0.84
C ASP A 56 -5.65 -2.57 1.71
N VAL A 57 -6.77 -2.81 1.05
CA VAL A 57 -8.03 -3.19 1.71
C VAL A 57 -8.13 -4.71 1.80
N SER A 58 -8.62 -5.21 2.91
CA SER A 58 -8.85 -6.64 3.08
C SER A 58 -9.99 -7.12 2.18
N GLU A 59 -9.72 -8.10 1.34
CA GLU A 59 -10.72 -8.68 0.45
C GLU A 59 -11.86 -9.30 1.27
N ARG A 60 -11.54 -10.01 2.33
CA ARG A 60 -12.55 -10.63 3.20
C ARG A 60 -13.47 -9.57 3.79
N TRP A 61 -12.90 -8.47 4.31
CA TRP A 61 -13.72 -7.40 4.86
C TRP A 61 -14.59 -6.75 3.78
N LEU A 62 -14.01 -6.47 2.62
CA LEU A 62 -14.75 -5.81 1.54
C LEU A 62 -15.92 -6.67 1.04
N ARG A 63 -15.71 -7.98 0.94
CA ARG A 63 -16.75 -8.90 0.46
C ARG A 63 -17.77 -9.26 1.54
N THR A 64 -17.36 -9.43 2.79
CA THR A 64 -18.19 -10.02 3.84
C THR A 64 -18.47 -9.09 5.02
N GLY A 65 -17.68 -8.04 5.20
CA GLY A 65 -17.76 -7.17 6.38
C GLY A 65 -17.03 -7.73 7.59
N GLU A 66 -16.41 -8.89 7.49
CA GLU A 66 -15.69 -9.51 8.61
C GLU A 66 -14.22 -9.10 8.64
N GLY A 67 -13.71 -8.90 9.86
CA GLY A 67 -12.30 -8.57 10.08
C GLY A 67 -12.03 -7.09 9.96
N GLU A 68 -10.76 -6.75 9.80
CA GLU A 68 -10.31 -5.36 9.70
C GLU A 68 -10.39 -4.86 8.25
N MET A 69 -10.73 -3.59 8.09
CA MET A 69 -10.84 -2.94 6.79
C MET A 69 -9.51 -2.98 6.02
N MET A 70 -8.43 -2.57 6.68
CA MET A 70 -7.13 -2.42 6.04
C MET A 70 -6.23 -3.61 6.34
N VAL A 71 -5.48 -4.04 5.31
CA VAL A 71 -4.42 -5.03 5.49
C VAL A 71 -3.24 -4.31 6.11
N GLN A 72 -2.77 -4.83 7.25
CA GLN A 72 -1.58 -4.28 7.89
C GLN A 72 -0.35 -4.98 7.32
N ARG A 73 0.51 -4.21 6.68
CA ARG A 73 1.79 -4.72 6.21
C ARG A 73 2.75 -4.80 7.38
N THR A 74 3.42 -5.93 7.53
CA THR A 74 4.53 -6.06 8.48
C THR A 74 5.74 -5.30 7.93
N ARG A 75 6.67 -4.93 8.80
CA ARG A 75 7.94 -4.31 8.38
C ARG A 75 8.71 -5.21 7.42
N GLU A 76 8.63 -6.52 7.62
CA GLU A 76 9.27 -7.50 6.74
C GLU A 76 8.69 -7.45 5.33
N GLN A 77 7.36 -7.33 5.21
CA GLN A 77 6.71 -7.18 3.92
C GLN A 77 7.08 -5.87 3.23
N GLU A 78 7.14 -4.77 3.97
CA GLU A 78 7.58 -3.48 3.44
C GLU A 78 9.00 -3.56 2.89
N ILE A 79 9.90 -4.20 3.62
CA ILE A 79 11.28 -4.40 3.19
C ILE A 79 11.33 -5.26 1.93
N THR A 80 10.58 -6.37 1.92
CA THR A 80 10.53 -7.28 0.77
C THR A 80 10.01 -6.57 -0.47
N ASP A 81 8.94 -5.80 -0.34
CA ASP A 81 8.36 -5.05 -1.46
C ASP A 81 9.34 -4.00 -1.98
N PHE A 82 10.01 -3.30 -1.09
CA PHE A 82 11.02 -2.31 -1.45
C PHE A 82 12.17 -2.96 -2.22
N MET A 83 12.66 -4.10 -1.75
CA MET A 83 13.74 -4.83 -2.41
C MET A 83 13.33 -5.31 -3.80
N ALA A 84 12.10 -5.82 -3.95
CA ALA A 84 11.58 -6.26 -5.23
C ALA A 84 11.51 -5.10 -6.23
N ASP A 85 11.02 -3.94 -5.82
CA ASP A 85 10.95 -2.75 -6.66
C ASP A 85 12.34 -2.26 -7.05
N LEU A 86 13.27 -2.30 -6.12
CA LEU A 86 14.64 -1.87 -6.33
C LEU A 86 15.32 -2.70 -7.44
N LEU A 87 14.99 -3.98 -7.53
CA LEU A 87 15.63 -4.91 -8.48
C LEU A 87 14.97 -4.91 -9.86
N LYS A 88 13.79 -4.30 -10.01
CA LYS A 88 13.06 -4.29 -11.29
C LYS A 88 13.53 -3.25 -12.27
N GLY A 89 14.09 -2.15 -11.80
CA GLY A 89 14.43 -1.02 -12.65
C GLY A 89 15.90 -0.98 -13.05
N GLU A 90 16.26 0.08 -13.76
CA GLU A 90 17.64 0.39 -14.06
C GLU A 90 18.42 0.61 -12.77
N PRO A 91 19.71 0.25 -12.70
CA PRO A 91 20.53 0.53 -11.52
C PRO A 91 20.58 2.03 -11.24
N ASP A 92 20.03 2.43 -10.10
CA ASP A 92 20.05 3.80 -9.64
C ASP A 92 20.86 3.92 -8.33
N PHE A 93 20.89 5.11 -7.76
CA PHE A 93 21.59 5.36 -6.50
C PHE A 93 21.11 4.42 -5.38
N ARG A 94 19.82 4.20 -5.27
CA ARG A 94 19.25 3.35 -4.22
C ARG A 94 19.79 1.93 -4.33
N ARG A 95 19.81 1.38 -5.53
CA ARG A 95 20.31 0.03 -5.79
C ARG A 95 21.79 -0.09 -5.46
N ARG A 96 22.59 0.90 -5.89
CA ARG A 96 24.03 0.93 -5.58
C ARG A 96 24.28 1.05 -4.07
N PHE A 97 23.52 1.91 -3.41
CA PHE A 97 23.63 2.11 -1.97
C PHE A 97 23.34 0.83 -1.20
N ILE A 98 22.24 0.16 -1.52
CA ILE A 98 21.84 -1.11 -0.88
C ILE A 98 22.87 -2.21 -1.19
N SER A 99 23.42 -2.24 -2.41
CA SER A 99 24.46 -3.20 -2.77
C SER A 99 25.70 -3.07 -1.89
N VAL A 100 26.09 -1.85 -1.58
CA VAL A 100 27.21 -1.60 -0.66
C VAL A 100 26.88 -2.10 0.74
N LEU A 101 25.69 -1.77 1.25
CA LEU A 101 25.24 -2.21 2.57
C LEU A 101 25.19 -3.74 2.67
N ALA A 102 24.77 -4.42 1.59
CA ALA A 102 24.66 -5.86 1.56
C ALA A 102 26.01 -6.57 1.69
N ARG A 103 27.10 -5.89 1.40
CA ARG A 103 28.46 -6.43 1.47
C ARG A 103 29.19 -6.10 2.77
N LEU A 104 28.57 -5.35 3.67
CA LEU A 104 29.17 -5.03 4.96
C LEU A 104 29.24 -6.28 5.85
N ASP A 105 30.37 -6.44 6.53
CA ASP A 105 30.50 -7.44 7.56
C ASP A 105 29.96 -6.93 8.92
N ASP A 106 29.96 -7.77 9.94
CA ASP A 106 29.40 -7.42 11.24
C ASP A 106 30.10 -6.22 11.89
N ASP A 107 31.43 -6.14 11.76
CA ASP A 107 32.17 -5.02 12.33
C ASP A 107 31.86 -3.71 11.63
N GLN A 108 31.73 -3.75 10.31
CA GLN A 108 31.34 -2.59 9.51
C GLN A 108 29.93 -2.14 9.83
N TRP A 109 29.00 -3.08 10.04
CA TRP A 109 27.62 -2.76 10.47
C TRP A 109 27.61 -2.06 11.83
N ARG A 110 28.44 -2.53 12.79
CA ARG A 110 28.55 -1.87 14.10
C ARG A 110 29.06 -0.45 13.98
N LEU A 111 30.11 -0.26 13.18
CA LEU A 111 30.66 1.07 12.95
C LEU A 111 29.63 2.01 12.32
N LEU A 112 28.88 1.52 11.34
CA LEU A 112 27.81 2.30 10.72
C LEU A 112 26.75 2.71 11.75
N GLU A 113 26.34 1.78 12.61
CA GLU A 113 25.37 2.05 13.66
C GLU A 113 25.87 3.14 14.60
N GLU A 114 27.14 3.07 15.03
CA GLU A 114 27.76 4.09 15.88
C GLU A 114 27.73 5.46 15.21
N LYS A 115 28.07 5.53 13.92
CA LYS A 115 28.09 6.80 13.19
C LYS A 115 26.69 7.39 13.02
N ILE A 116 25.70 6.55 12.77
CA ILE A 116 24.32 7.01 12.67
C ILE A 116 23.83 7.57 14.01
N ARG A 117 24.19 6.92 15.12
CA ARG A 117 23.85 7.42 16.46
C ARG A 117 24.51 8.76 16.76
N GLU A 118 25.78 8.93 16.35
CA GLU A 118 26.47 10.22 16.48
C GLU A 118 25.74 11.33 15.71
N ILE A 119 25.32 11.04 14.47
CA ILE A 119 24.56 12.00 13.65
C ILE A 119 23.26 12.39 14.35
N ALA A 120 22.53 11.42 14.90
CA ALA A 120 21.27 11.67 15.58
C ALA A 120 21.46 12.49 16.88
N ALA A 121 22.63 12.42 17.50
CA ALA A 121 22.93 13.12 18.73
C ALA A 121 23.45 14.55 18.50
N GLU A 122 23.86 14.90 17.29
CA GLU A 122 24.30 16.27 16.97
C GLU A 122 23.13 17.24 17.05
N PRO A 123 23.34 18.43 17.63
CA PRO A 123 22.27 19.41 17.77
C PRO A 123 21.91 20.09 16.43
#